data_4eed8f1b14366f50ac3d1610c3f49bbc
#
_entry.id   4eed8f1b14366f50ac3d1610c3f49bbc
#
_cell.length_a   1.000
_cell.length_b   1.000
_cell.length_c   1.000
_cell.angle_alpha   90.00
_cell.angle_beta   90.00
_cell.angle_gamma   90.00
#
_symmetry.space_group_name_H-M   'P 1'
#
loop_
_entity.id
_entity.type
_entity.pdbx_description
1 polymer ?
#
loop_
_entity_poly.entity_id
_entity_poly.type
_entity_poly.pdbx_seq_one_letter_code
_entity_poly.pdbx_strand_id
1 'polypeptide(L)'
;MKKILFSTILALAATGTMTLTTSCEDQLDIEQKGVIYTENFYKTDADAEAALVAAYEGFMCNVVGRNHDGGGPSIYTPLKLILNECGDDVLAAGANSGDNTFGIMLNQFYYDAEAEVPKHMYTGLYHSVYTCNLVLDHFSKGTTAVQKRCAAEARVLRAYDYFLLANLWGTPPLVTKALDPSAQPFNCDKDPEHPMDHQQLIEWIAQECENAANDLDERKSKDDKDGAVKVTKGFAYALAGKAYLFAGQYDKAKIALKKVIDSGKYDLVPGEKYADNFHIEGDANEEKVFEINFEYNTGKTNWGGMIQRSSWMETNYWDWRADHFVVSPNKVYCGGVDGWGGLGVPQWFGDEFYKNDGDHSYRLKATLKHIDDAVYHMSYGKDEIDNMTDEQKKTSDKIGINDPVQGLYGNSTWLAFKQIMRASDTEGKKYGDNIRLNNYLVMRYAEVLLNYAEACLQTGDQAEAKKYINMIQKRAGSKTISETVDMDVLKKEKSYELWLEGCRWFDIMRWNDTKAIERLTKAGTVVPHLFFPYPQTVMDKNPNLKQNPGW
;
A
#
# COMPACT_ATOMS: atom_id res chain seq x y z
N MET A 1 -36.06 48.99 -67.75
CA MET A 1 -35.60 49.37 -66.41
C MET A 1 -35.51 48.18 -65.39
N LYS A 2 -36.36 47.17 -65.45
CA LYS A 2 -36.30 46.04 -64.50
C LYS A 2 -35.09 45.05 -64.68
N LYS A 3 -34.51 44.98 -65.88
CA LYS A 3 -33.37 44.07 -66.15
C LYS A 3 -32.00 44.66 -65.73
N ILE A 4 -31.88 45.98 -65.66
CA ILE A 4 -30.64 46.65 -65.26
C ILE A 4 -30.52 46.64 -63.71
N LEU A 5 -31.66 46.70 -62.99
CA LEU A 5 -31.68 46.67 -61.53
C LEU A 5 -31.29 45.27 -60.98
N PHE A 6 -31.63 44.19 -61.69
CA PHE A 6 -31.29 42.84 -61.27
C PHE A 6 -29.80 42.49 -61.49
N SER A 7 -29.18 43.03 -62.53
CA SER A 7 -27.75 42.85 -62.79
C SER A 7 -26.87 43.62 -61.78
N THR A 8 -27.31 44.76 -61.32
CA THR A 8 -26.58 45.58 -60.33
C THR A 8 -26.66 44.96 -58.90
N ILE A 9 -27.79 44.38 -58.56
CA ILE A 9 -27.94 43.68 -57.28
C ILE A 9 -27.12 42.37 -57.24
N LEU A 10 -27.03 41.65 -58.35
CA LEU A 10 -26.22 40.45 -58.46
C LEU A 10 -24.71 40.76 -58.43
N ALA A 11 -24.27 41.88 -58.99
CA ALA A 11 -22.87 42.30 -58.92
C ALA A 11 -22.45 42.80 -57.56
N LEU A 12 -23.36 43.45 -56.81
CA LEU A 12 -23.10 43.85 -55.39
C LEU A 12 -23.12 42.64 -54.45
N ALA A 13 -23.92 41.59 -54.71
CA ALA A 13 -23.93 40.39 -53.92
C ALA A 13 -22.65 39.54 -54.17
N ALA A 14 -22.11 39.55 -55.40
CA ALA A 14 -20.87 38.82 -55.71
C ALA A 14 -19.61 39.52 -55.20
N THR A 15 -19.60 40.85 -55.07
CA THR A 15 -18.48 41.57 -54.43
C THR A 15 -18.54 41.59 -52.92
N GLY A 16 -19.72 41.44 -52.32
CA GLY A 16 -19.89 41.31 -50.86
C GLY A 16 -19.49 39.95 -50.31
N THR A 17 -19.50 38.88 -51.15
CA THR A 17 -19.14 37.53 -50.74
C THR A 17 -17.64 37.23 -50.89
N MET A 18 -16.87 38.03 -51.63
CA MET A 18 -15.41 37.82 -51.78
C MET A 18 -14.56 38.53 -50.72
N THR A 19 -15.18 39.38 -49.86
CA THR A 19 -14.45 40.04 -48.75
C THR A 19 -14.69 39.40 -47.40
N LEU A 20 -15.43 38.28 -47.33
CA LEU A 20 -15.70 37.58 -46.09
C LEU A 20 -14.89 36.27 -45.94
N THR A 21 -13.91 36.00 -46.78
CA THR A 21 -13.03 34.82 -46.68
C THR A 21 -11.57 35.15 -46.32
N THR A 22 -11.29 36.35 -45.82
CA THR A 22 -10.12 36.53 -44.99
C THR A 22 -10.56 36.13 -43.59
N SER A 23 -10.59 34.83 -43.40
CA SER A 23 -10.67 34.19 -42.11
C SER A 23 -9.53 34.74 -41.25
N CYS A 24 -9.88 35.36 -40.17
CA CYS A 24 -8.96 35.68 -39.09
C CYS A 24 -8.44 34.38 -38.48
N GLU A 25 -7.55 33.66 -39.16
CA GLU A 25 -6.77 32.58 -38.52
C GLU A 25 -5.92 33.16 -37.40
N ASP A 26 -5.40 34.37 -37.55
CA ASP A 26 -4.60 35.05 -36.51
C ASP A 26 -5.39 35.58 -35.31
N GLN A 27 -6.74 35.62 -35.34
CA GLN A 27 -7.56 36.03 -34.18
C GLN A 27 -8.13 34.87 -33.37
N LEU A 28 -7.95 33.65 -33.84
CA LEU A 28 -8.29 32.42 -33.08
C LEU A 28 -7.11 31.91 -32.25
N ASP A 29 -5.91 32.39 -32.49
CA ASP A 29 -4.73 32.17 -31.64
C ASP A 29 -4.72 33.19 -30.47
N ILE A 30 -5.77 33.15 -29.67
CA ILE A 30 -5.72 33.79 -28.36
C ILE A 30 -4.80 32.93 -27.50
N GLU A 31 -3.56 33.37 -27.27
CA GLU A 31 -2.76 32.85 -26.18
C GLU A 31 -3.61 32.87 -24.91
N GLN A 32 -4.09 31.73 -24.48
CA GLN A 32 -4.79 31.61 -23.22
C GLN A 32 -3.79 31.89 -22.11
N LYS A 33 -3.70 33.15 -21.71
CA LYS A 33 -2.85 33.54 -20.57
C LYS A 33 -3.36 32.85 -19.32
N GLY A 34 -2.52 32.01 -18.72
CA GLY A 34 -2.83 31.33 -17.45
C GLY A 34 -3.24 29.86 -17.58
N VAL A 35 -3.25 29.27 -18.77
CA VAL A 35 -3.41 27.82 -18.96
C VAL A 35 -2.03 27.20 -19.23
N ILE A 36 -1.68 26.22 -18.42
CA ILE A 36 -0.46 25.42 -18.62
C ILE A 36 -0.76 24.42 -19.75
N TYR A 37 -0.21 24.64 -20.91
CA TYR A 37 -0.28 23.67 -22.02
C TYR A 37 0.81 22.60 -21.84
N THR A 38 0.54 21.37 -22.22
CA THR A 38 1.51 20.26 -22.21
C THR A 38 2.81 20.63 -22.97
N GLU A 39 2.70 21.44 -24.03
CA GLU A 39 3.84 21.91 -24.82
C GLU A 39 4.76 22.89 -24.07
N ASN A 40 4.24 23.59 -23.06
CA ASN A 40 4.97 24.57 -22.26
C ASN A 40 5.38 24.05 -20.88
N PHE A 41 4.78 22.99 -20.43
CA PHE A 41 5.14 22.23 -19.24
C PHE A 41 6.27 21.22 -19.57
N TYR A 42 6.89 20.62 -18.62
CA TYR A 42 8.00 19.65 -18.73
C TYR A 42 9.31 20.22 -19.30
N LYS A 43 9.67 21.47 -18.97
CA LYS A 43 10.91 22.11 -19.45
C LYS A 43 11.90 22.44 -18.36
N THR A 44 11.43 22.83 -17.19
CA THR A 44 12.25 23.36 -16.10
C THR A 44 12.38 22.37 -14.95
N ASP A 45 13.29 22.66 -14.03
CA ASP A 45 13.42 21.90 -12.77
C ASP A 45 12.15 21.97 -11.93
N ALA A 46 11.47 23.11 -11.91
CA ALA A 46 10.19 23.27 -11.22
C ALA A 46 9.08 22.41 -11.85
N ASP A 47 9.08 22.27 -13.17
CA ASP A 47 8.13 21.37 -13.85
C ASP A 47 8.42 19.90 -13.52
N ALA A 48 9.70 19.52 -13.42
CA ALA A 48 10.09 18.18 -13.03
C ALA A 48 9.63 17.84 -11.61
N GLU A 49 9.80 18.77 -10.66
CA GLU A 49 9.31 18.62 -9.28
C GLU A 49 7.77 18.51 -9.25
N ALA A 50 7.06 19.35 -9.98
CA ALA A 50 5.60 19.33 -10.04
C ALA A 50 5.07 18.02 -10.67
N ALA A 51 5.72 17.53 -11.72
CA ALA A 51 5.37 16.26 -12.35
C ALA A 51 5.65 15.07 -11.40
N LEU A 52 6.75 15.12 -10.65
CA LEU A 52 7.08 14.10 -9.64
C LEU A 52 6.04 14.06 -8.51
N VAL A 53 5.58 15.23 -8.04
CA VAL A 53 4.48 15.30 -7.03
C VAL A 53 3.22 14.60 -7.55
N ALA A 54 2.87 14.77 -8.83
CA ALA A 54 1.74 14.07 -9.43
C ALA A 54 1.95 12.54 -9.50
N ALA A 55 3.19 12.07 -9.68
CA ALA A 55 3.51 10.63 -9.62
C ALA A 55 3.34 10.08 -8.20
N TYR A 56 3.79 10.78 -7.17
CA TYR A 56 3.54 10.41 -5.77
C TYR A 56 2.04 10.42 -5.44
N GLU A 57 1.28 11.40 -5.93
CA GLU A 57 -0.17 11.44 -5.72
C GLU A 57 -0.88 10.28 -6.41
N GLY A 58 -0.45 9.90 -7.62
CA GLY A 58 -0.95 8.72 -8.32
C GLY A 58 -0.82 7.45 -7.48
N PHE A 59 0.34 7.24 -6.88
CA PHE A 59 0.58 6.12 -5.95
C PHE A 59 -0.28 6.24 -4.67
N MET A 60 -0.32 7.43 -4.06
CA MET A 60 -1.09 7.68 -2.85
C MET A 60 -2.59 7.38 -3.05
N CYS A 61 -3.16 7.60 -4.23
CA CYS A 61 -4.55 7.25 -4.51
C CYS A 61 -4.85 5.76 -4.30
N ASN A 62 -3.88 4.87 -4.57
CA ASN A 62 -4.02 3.44 -4.30
C ASN A 62 -4.04 3.14 -2.79
N VAL A 63 -3.29 3.91 -2.01
CA VAL A 63 -3.23 3.76 -0.55
C VAL A 63 -4.54 4.21 0.09
N VAL A 64 -5.06 5.35 -0.29
CA VAL A 64 -6.27 5.93 0.33
C VAL A 64 -7.59 5.48 -0.30
N GLY A 65 -7.55 4.62 -1.32
CA GLY A 65 -8.76 4.12 -1.97
C GLY A 65 -9.58 5.18 -2.70
N ARG A 66 -8.93 6.21 -3.27
CA ARG A 66 -9.57 7.30 -3.99
C ARG A 66 -9.66 7.02 -5.49
N ASN A 67 -10.72 7.47 -6.14
CA ASN A 67 -10.78 7.53 -7.59
C ASN A 67 -9.81 8.59 -8.15
N HIS A 68 -9.12 8.25 -9.21
CA HIS A 68 -8.15 9.13 -9.88
C HIS A 68 -8.79 10.31 -10.63
N ASP A 69 -10.08 10.26 -10.88
CA ASP A 69 -10.86 11.34 -11.49
C ASP A 69 -11.31 12.43 -10.50
N GLY A 70 -10.87 12.32 -9.23
CA GLY A 70 -11.25 13.27 -8.18
C GLY A 70 -12.60 12.99 -7.54
N GLY A 71 -13.29 11.92 -7.93
CA GLY A 71 -14.48 11.42 -7.26
C GLY A 71 -14.20 10.94 -5.83
N GLY A 72 -15.24 10.58 -5.10
CA GLY A 72 -15.13 9.98 -3.77
C GLY A 72 -14.38 8.64 -3.78
N PRO A 73 -14.22 7.97 -2.63
CA PRO A 73 -13.56 6.69 -2.58
C PRO A 73 -14.31 5.69 -3.47
N SER A 74 -13.55 5.03 -4.33
CA SER A 74 -14.13 3.99 -5.19
C SER A 74 -14.33 2.72 -4.41
N ILE A 75 -13.45 2.45 -3.44
CA ILE A 75 -13.50 1.32 -2.54
C ILE A 75 -12.63 1.57 -1.30
N TYR A 76 -12.91 0.84 -0.24
CA TYR A 76 -12.19 0.88 1.03
C TYR A 76 -10.74 0.41 0.86
N THR A 77 -9.78 1.29 0.98
CA THR A 77 -8.33 1.04 1.03
C THR A 77 -7.85 -0.22 0.28
N PRO A 78 -7.98 -0.29 -1.05
CA PRO A 78 -7.80 -1.54 -1.80
C PRO A 78 -6.41 -2.15 -1.62
N LEU A 79 -5.36 -1.33 -1.49
CA LEU A 79 -4.01 -1.82 -1.30
C LEU A 79 -3.87 -2.63 -0.01
N LYS A 80 -4.35 -2.12 1.12
CA LYS A 80 -4.28 -2.86 2.38
C LYS A 80 -5.16 -4.09 2.42
N LEU A 81 -6.35 -4.02 1.85
CA LEU A 81 -7.23 -5.18 1.75
C LEU A 81 -6.57 -6.31 0.96
N ILE A 82 -6.14 -6.04 -0.26
CA ILE A 82 -5.50 -7.04 -1.13
C ILE A 82 -4.22 -7.61 -0.49
N LEU A 83 -3.38 -6.77 0.10
CA LEU A 83 -2.10 -7.22 0.63
C LEU A 83 -2.21 -8.04 1.91
N ASN A 84 -3.27 -7.87 2.69
CA ASN A 84 -3.39 -8.50 4.02
C ASN A 84 -4.54 -9.51 4.13
N GLU A 85 -5.73 -9.19 3.59
CA GLU A 85 -6.91 -10.05 3.75
C GLU A 85 -6.77 -11.43 3.06
N CYS A 86 -5.85 -11.58 2.11
CA CYS A 86 -5.53 -12.86 1.50
C CYS A 86 -4.56 -13.72 2.33
N GLY A 87 -4.06 -13.22 3.48
CA GLY A 87 -3.17 -13.96 4.37
C GLY A 87 -3.88 -15.02 5.18
N ASP A 88 -3.16 -16.09 5.57
CA ASP A 88 -3.67 -17.14 6.47
C ASP A 88 -3.68 -16.72 7.95
N ASP A 89 -3.02 -15.61 8.26
CA ASP A 89 -2.85 -15.03 9.59
C ASP A 89 -3.84 -13.89 9.89
N VAL A 90 -4.84 -13.70 9.03
CA VAL A 90 -5.90 -12.70 9.14
C VAL A 90 -7.26 -13.36 8.91
N LEU A 91 -8.27 -12.89 9.61
CA LEU A 91 -9.67 -13.20 9.34
C LEU A 91 -10.40 -11.92 8.98
N ALA A 92 -11.09 -11.93 7.86
CA ALA A 92 -12.06 -10.89 7.57
C ALA A 92 -13.25 -11.04 8.54
N ALA A 93 -13.55 -9.98 9.27
CA ALA A 93 -14.59 -9.95 10.30
C ALA A 93 -15.57 -8.82 10.05
N GLY A 94 -16.55 -8.66 10.90
CA GLY A 94 -17.57 -7.62 10.84
C GLY A 94 -18.60 -7.80 11.93
N ALA A 95 -19.51 -6.85 12.12
CA ALA A 95 -20.60 -6.95 13.08
C ALA A 95 -21.64 -8.02 12.66
N ASN A 96 -21.72 -8.30 11.38
CA ASN A 96 -22.57 -9.36 10.83
C ASN A 96 -22.00 -9.82 9.47
N SER A 97 -22.56 -10.89 8.92
CA SER A 97 -22.09 -11.49 7.65
C SER A 97 -22.14 -10.58 6.42
N GLY A 98 -22.78 -9.41 6.51
CA GLY A 98 -22.88 -8.44 5.43
C GLY A 98 -21.96 -7.22 5.59
N ASP A 99 -21.33 -7.05 6.73
CA ASP A 99 -20.59 -5.82 7.05
C ASP A 99 -19.26 -5.68 6.30
N ASN A 100 -18.62 -6.80 5.99
CA ASN A 100 -17.29 -6.81 5.38
C ASN A 100 -17.25 -7.70 4.14
N THR A 101 -18.15 -7.49 3.20
CA THR A 101 -18.26 -8.34 2.02
C THR A 101 -16.98 -8.37 1.18
N PHE A 102 -16.28 -7.26 1.07
CA PHE A 102 -15.05 -7.16 0.27
C PHE A 102 -13.87 -7.92 0.91
N GLY A 103 -13.65 -7.74 2.21
CA GLY A 103 -12.61 -8.46 2.92
C GLY A 103 -12.93 -9.97 3.00
N ILE A 104 -14.17 -10.34 3.29
CA ILE A 104 -14.61 -11.74 3.32
C ILE A 104 -14.41 -12.39 1.95
N MET A 105 -14.74 -11.70 0.86
CA MET A 105 -14.54 -12.19 -0.50
C MET A 105 -13.06 -12.47 -0.80
N LEU A 106 -12.16 -11.57 -0.40
CA LEU A 106 -10.72 -11.75 -0.54
C LEU A 106 -10.21 -12.90 0.34
N ASN A 107 -10.58 -12.91 1.61
CA ASN A 107 -10.14 -13.88 2.60
C ASN A 107 -10.59 -15.32 2.29
N GLN A 108 -11.77 -15.46 1.65
CA GLN A 108 -12.35 -16.75 1.26
C GLN A 108 -12.14 -17.11 -0.22
N PHE A 109 -11.45 -16.26 -0.99
CA PHE A 109 -11.10 -16.50 -2.40
C PHE A 109 -12.29 -16.79 -3.33
N TYR A 110 -13.45 -16.11 -3.10
CA TYR A 110 -14.63 -16.26 -3.97
C TYR A 110 -14.91 -15.00 -4.80
N TYR A 111 -13.91 -14.46 -5.42
CA TYR A 111 -13.97 -13.33 -6.34
C TYR A 111 -13.80 -13.80 -7.79
N ASP A 112 -14.20 -12.95 -8.73
CA ASP A 112 -14.06 -13.15 -10.16
C ASP A 112 -13.52 -11.89 -10.86
N ALA A 113 -13.57 -11.88 -12.20
CA ALA A 113 -13.08 -10.76 -13.00
C ALA A 113 -13.91 -9.46 -12.85
N GLU A 114 -15.09 -9.53 -12.24
CA GLU A 114 -15.93 -8.36 -11.94
C GLU A 114 -15.70 -7.78 -10.55
N ALA A 115 -14.90 -8.46 -9.71
CA ALA A 115 -14.67 -8.05 -8.34
C ALA A 115 -14.04 -6.65 -8.25
N GLU A 116 -14.66 -5.79 -7.44
CA GLU A 116 -14.31 -4.37 -7.38
C GLU A 116 -12.92 -4.11 -6.80
N VAL A 117 -12.51 -4.81 -5.74
CA VAL A 117 -11.20 -4.57 -5.09
C VAL A 117 -10.04 -4.82 -6.06
N PRO A 118 -9.92 -6.00 -6.69
CA PRO A 118 -8.89 -6.23 -7.69
C PRO A 118 -8.96 -5.27 -8.88
N LYS A 119 -10.18 -4.95 -9.36
CA LYS A 119 -10.39 -4.02 -10.47
C LYS A 119 -9.87 -2.62 -10.17
N HIS A 120 -10.22 -2.08 -9.02
CA HIS A 120 -9.77 -0.74 -8.61
C HIS A 120 -8.26 -0.70 -8.37
N MET A 121 -7.70 -1.75 -7.77
CA MET A 121 -6.27 -1.85 -7.56
C MET A 121 -5.50 -1.93 -8.88
N TYR A 122 -5.95 -2.75 -9.83
CA TYR A 122 -5.35 -2.86 -11.16
C TYR A 122 -5.36 -1.53 -11.91
N THR A 123 -6.51 -0.88 -11.99
CA THR A 123 -6.65 0.40 -12.71
C THR A 123 -5.88 1.52 -12.02
N GLY A 124 -5.87 1.53 -10.69
CA GLY A 124 -5.13 2.50 -9.90
C GLY A 124 -3.62 2.38 -10.09
N LEU A 125 -3.07 1.17 -10.07
CA LEU A 125 -1.64 0.96 -10.34
C LEU A 125 -1.24 1.41 -11.75
N TYR A 126 -2.06 1.15 -12.77
CA TYR A 126 -1.77 1.66 -14.11
C TYR A 126 -1.91 3.18 -14.24
N HIS A 127 -2.76 3.82 -13.44
CA HIS A 127 -2.77 5.29 -13.37
C HIS A 127 -1.47 5.81 -12.75
N SER A 128 -0.97 5.19 -11.68
CA SER A 128 0.33 5.53 -11.08
C SER A 128 1.48 5.32 -12.09
N VAL A 129 1.48 4.18 -12.79
CA VAL A 129 2.43 3.92 -13.89
C VAL A 129 2.38 5.02 -14.96
N TYR A 130 1.19 5.47 -15.35
CA TYR A 130 1.02 6.54 -16.34
C TYR A 130 1.64 7.87 -15.86
N THR A 131 1.37 8.28 -14.62
CA THR A 131 1.94 9.51 -14.07
C THR A 131 3.46 9.44 -13.94
N CYS A 132 4.02 8.28 -13.55
CA CYS A 132 5.44 8.03 -13.56
C CYS A 132 6.03 8.10 -14.99
N ASN A 133 5.33 7.52 -15.97
CA ASN A 133 5.77 7.57 -17.38
C ASN A 133 5.81 8.99 -17.92
N LEU A 134 4.88 9.87 -17.53
CA LEU A 134 4.95 11.29 -17.93
C LEU A 134 6.24 11.97 -17.45
N VAL A 135 6.68 11.69 -16.21
CA VAL A 135 7.96 12.18 -15.70
C VAL A 135 9.12 11.62 -16.53
N LEU A 136 9.09 10.32 -16.79
CA LEU A 136 10.18 9.62 -17.48
C LEU A 136 10.29 10.01 -18.96
N ASP A 137 9.18 10.16 -19.68
CA ASP A 137 9.16 10.55 -21.09
C ASP A 137 9.82 11.91 -21.31
N HIS A 138 9.65 12.83 -20.34
CA HIS A 138 10.17 14.19 -20.46
C HIS A 138 11.52 14.41 -19.78
N PHE A 139 11.82 13.71 -18.68
CA PHE A 139 13.01 14.00 -17.87
C PHE A 139 14.02 12.86 -17.76
N SER A 140 13.80 11.68 -18.38
CA SER A 140 14.80 10.59 -18.36
C SER A 140 16.13 10.96 -19.00
N LYS A 141 16.14 11.97 -19.87
CA LYS A 141 17.33 12.57 -20.49
C LYS A 141 17.65 13.95 -19.92
N GLY A 142 17.14 14.26 -18.73
CA GLY A 142 17.36 15.52 -18.05
C GLY A 142 18.84 15.81 -17.84
N THR A 143 19.20 17.08 -17.91
CA THR A 143 20.62 17.51 -17.80
C THR A 143 20.98 18.03 -16.41
N THR A 144 20.00 18.53 -15.67
CA THR A 144 20.20 19.04 -14.32
C THR A 144 20.13 17.89 -13.28
N ALA A 145 20.71 18.12 -12.12
CA ALA A 145 20.63 17.17 -11.00
C ALA A 145 19.18 16.97 -10.54
N VAL A 146 18.35 18.03 -10.56
CA VAL A 146 16.93 17.98 -10.18
C VAL A 146 16.15 17.08 -11.13
N GLN A 147 16.27 17.31 -12.44
CA GLN A 147 15.59 16.50 -13.44
C GLN A 147 15.96 15.03 -13.37
N LYS A 148 17.26 14.73 -13.21
CA LYS A 148 17.75 13.34 -13.06
C LYS A 148 17.18 12.68 -11.82
N ARG A 149 17.19 13.38 -10.68
CA ARG A 149 16.61 12.89 -9.42
C ARG A 149 15.11 12.63 -9.59
N CYS A 150 14.34 13.59 -10.15
CA CYS A 150 12.91 13.42 -10.35
C CYS A 150 12.59 12.21 -11.25
N ALA A 151 13.34 12.02 -12.32
CA ALA A 151 13.20 10.85 -13.19
C ALA A 151 13.58 9.55 -12.47
N ALA A 152 14.61 9.56 -11.61
CA ALA A 152 15.01 8.39 -10.84
C ALA A 152 13.97 8.01 -9.78
N GLU A 153 13.40 8.97 -9.07
CA GLU A 153 12.30 8.74 -8.11
C GLU A 153 11.06 8.15 -8.82
N ALA A 154 10.62 8.75 -9.93
CA ALA A 154 9.51 8.23 -10.73
C ALA A 154 9.77 6.82 -11.28
N ARG A 155 11.01 6.51 -11.65
CA ARG A 155 11.43 5.16 -12.09
C ARG A 155 11.24 4.12 -10.99
N VAL A 156 11.62 4.43 -9.75
CA VAL A 156 11.47 3.51 -8.61
C VAL A 156 10.01 3.38 -8.19
N LEU A 157 9.22 4.46 -8.20
CA LEU A 157 7.76 4.39 -7.96
C LEU A 157 7.09 3.47 -8.98
N ARG A 158 7.38 3.65 -10.28
CA ARG A 158 6.88 2.76 -11.34
C ARG A 158 7.32 1.31 -11.13
N ALA A 159 8.56 1.10 -10.73
CA ALA A 159 9.06 -0.24 -10.42
C ALA A 159 8.31 -0.89 -9.24
N TYR A 160 7.94 -0.11 -8.23
CA TYR A 160 7.12 -0.59 -7.13
C TYR A 160 5.68 -0.91 -7.57
N ASP A 161 5.06 -0.07 -8.41
CA ASP A 161 3.75 -0.38 -9.01
C ASP A 161 3.80 -1.70 -9.79
N TYR A 162 4.86 -1.91 -10.58
CA TYR A 162 5.05 -3.18 -11.30
C TYR A 162 5.36 -4.36 -10.38
N PHE A 163 6.03 -4.15 -9.24
CA PHE A 163 6.20 -5.19 -8.23
C PHE A 163 4.84 -5.68 -7.71
N LEU A 164 3.92 -4.76 -7.45
CA LEU A 164 2.55 -5.11 -7.06
C LEU A 164 1.78 -5.76 -8.22
N LEU A 165 1.82 -5.18 -9.41
CA LEU A 165 1.14 -5.71 -10.60
C LEU A 165 1.61 -7.15 -10.93
N ALA A 166 2.92 -7.39 -10.92
CA ALA A 166 3.48 -8.70 -11.24
C ALA A 166 3.10 -9.75 -10.18
N ASN A 167 3.18 -9.42 -8.89
CA ASN A 167 2.85 -10.36 -7.83
C ASN A 167 1.34 -10.62 -7.69
N LEU A 168 0.49 -9.69 -8.14
CA LEU A 168 -0.97 -9.85 -8.09
C LEU A 168 -1.56 -10.41 -9.40
N TRP A 169 -1.00 -10.07 -10.57
CA TRP A 169 -1.54 -10.49 -11.88
C TRP A 169 -0.56 -11.25 -12.79
N GLY A 170 0.61 -11.61 -12.31
CA GLY A 170 1.56 -12.45 -13.04
C GLY A 170 2.31 -11.72 -14.14
N THR A 171 1.78 -11.70 -15.36
CA THR A 171 2.41 -11.09 -16.54
C THR A 171 1.57 -9.93 -17.12
N PRO A 172 1.31 -8.87 -16.30
CA PRO A 172 0.55 -7.71 -16.78
C PRO A 172 1.29 -7.00 -17.92
N PRO A 173 0.60 -6.22 -18.76
CA PRO A 173 1.24 -5.43 -19.79
C PRO A 173 2.35 -4.52 -19.25
N LEU A 174 3.55 -4.59 -19.84
CA LEU A 174 4.66 -3.72 -19.45
C LEU A 174 4.62 -2.42 -20.26
N VAL A 175 4.18 -1.34 -19.63
CA VAL A 175 4.00 -0.02 -20.22
C VAL A 175 5.07 0.92 -19.67
N THR A 176 6.09 1.24 -20.46
CA THR A 176 7.25 2.03 -20.02
C THR A 176 7.25 3.48 -20.52
N LYS A 177 6.17 3.89 -21.20
CA LYS A 177 5.94 5.26 -21.69
C LYS A 177 4.46 5.61 -21.57
N ALA A 178 4.11 6.89 -21.57
CA ALA A 178 2.72 7.31 -21.64
C ALA A 178 2.11 6.84 -22.97
N LEU A 179 1.07 6.02 -22.90
CA LEU A 179 0.40 5.48 -24.07
C LEU A 179 -0.81 6.32 -24.45
N ASP A 180 -1.12 6.30 -25.74
CA ASP A 180 -2.39 6.77 -26.25
C ASP A 180 -3.55 5.97 -25.62
N PRO A 181 -4.69 6.61 -25.26
CA PRO A 181 -5.84 5.93 -24.67
C PRO A 181 -6.42 4.78 -25.53
N SER A 182 -6.13 4.76 -26.82
CA SER A 182 -6.55 3.68 -27.73
C SER A 182 -5.56 2.50 -27.78
N ALA A 183 -4.41 2.59 -27.13
CA ALA A 183 -3.39 1.54 -27.14
C ALA A 183 -3.90 0.26 -26.47
N GLN A 184 -3.58 -0.87 -27.06
CA GLN A 184 -3.99 -2.20 -26.62
C GLN A 184 -2.76 -3.09 -26.38
N PRO A 185 -2.01 -2.87 -25.28
CA PRO A 185 -0.80 -3.62 -25.00
C PRO A 185 -1.10 -5.09 -24.67
N PHE A 186 -0.17 -5.96 -25.01
CA PHE A 186 -0.24 -7.39 -24.68
C PHE A 186 0.17 -7.64 -23.23
N ASN A 187 -0.24 -8.79 -22.66
CA ASN A 187 0.47 -9.35 -21.51
C ASN A 187 1.96 -9.37 -21.81
N CYS A 188 2.82 -9.08 -20.84
CA CYS A 188 4.26 -8.96 -21.12
C CYS A 188 4.89 -10.28 -21.64
N ASP A 189 4.35 -11.46 -21.26
CA ASP A 189 4.79 -12.75 -21.79
C ASP A 189 4.27 -13.06 -23.21
N LYS A 190 3.34 -12.28 -23.70
CA LYS A 190 2.76 -12.38 -25.05
C LYS A 190 3.14 -11.20 -25.95
N ASP A 191 3.96 -10.26 -25.45
CA ASP A 191 4.45 -9.15 -26.26
C ASP A 191 5.26 -9.70 -27.47
N PRO A 192 4.88 -9.35 -28.71
CA PRO A 192 5.52 -9.94 -29.90
C PRO A 192 6.95 -9.45 -30.13
N GLU A 193 7.32 -8.31 -29.55
CA GLU A 193 8.64 -7.70 -29.73
C GLU A 193 9.59 -8.03 -28.58
N HIS A 194 9.10 -8.00 -27.35
CA HIS A 194 9.90 -8.15 -26.13
C HIS A 194 9.18 -9.00 -25.07
N PRO A 195 8.96 -10.30 -25.35
CA PRO A 195 8.26 -11.14 -24.40
C PRO A 195 9.07 -11.32 -23.10
N MET A 196 8.40 -11.15 -21.97
CA MET A 196 8.95 -11.39 -20.63
C MET A 196 8.02 -12.32 -19.85
N ASP A 197 8.55 -13.40 -19.33
CA ASP A 197 7.83 -14.18 -18.33
C ASP A 197 7.79 -13.46 -16.98
N HIS A 198 7.05 -14.01 -16.03
CA HIS A 198 6.91 -13.42 -14.69
C HIS A 198 8.25 -13.20 -13.98
N GLN A 199 9.16 -14.18 -14.04
CA GLN A 199 10.48 -14.07 -13.40
C GLN A 199 11.30 -12.95 -14.03
N GLN A 200 11.31 -12.86 -15.35
CA GLN A 200 12.02 -11.81 -16.10
C GLN A 200 11.45 -10.42 -15.79
N LEU A 201 10.11 -10.31 -15.63
CA LEU A 201 9.48 -9.04 -15.22
C LEU A 201 9.93 -8.63 -13.83
N ILE A 202 9.97 -9.57 -12.87
CA ILE A 202 10.47 -9.28 -11.51
C ILE A 202 11.95 -8.88 -11.54
N GLU A 203 12.78 -9.53 -12.36
CA GLU A 203 14.19 -9.13 -12.54
C GLU A 203 14.33 -7.73 -13.17
N TRP A 204 13.48 -7.39 -14.14
CA TRP A 204 13.44 -6.06 -14.74
C TRP A 204 13.12 -4.98 -13.67
N ILE A 205 12.17 -5.25 -12.75
CA ILE A 205 11.85 -4.34 -11.65
C ILE A 205 13.10 -4.06 -10.79
N ALA A 206 13.85 -5.11 -10.44
CA ALA A 206 15.08 -4.95 -9.68
C ALA A 206 16.13 -4.10 -10.41
N GLN A 207 16.29 -4.33 -11.73
CA GLN A 207 17.23 -3.57 -12.57
C GLN A 207 16.82 -2.09 -12.69
N GLU A 208 15.52 -1.79 -12.83
CA GLU A 208 15.03 -0.40 -12.84
C GLU A 208 15.39 0.34 -11.56
N CYS A 209 15.26 -0.31 -10.41
CA CYS A 209 15.66 0.25 -9.12
C CYS A 209 17.18 0.48 -9.02
N GLU A 210 17.99 -0.49 -9.43
CA GLU A 210 19.46 -0.34 -9.42
C GLU A 210 19.94 0.75 -10.39
N ASN A 211 19.33 0.85 -11.58
CA ASN A 211 19.64 1.89 -12.55
C ASN A 211 19.31 3.29 -12.01
N ALA A 212 18.18 3.42 -11.29
CA ALA A 212 17.79 4.69 -10.67
C ALA A 212 18.71 5.12 -9.53
N ALA A 213 19.29 4.18 -8.80
CA ALA A 213 20.00 4.44 -7.54
C ALA A 213 21.15 5.44 -7.68
N ASN A 214 21.77 5.58 -8.85
CA ASN A 214 22.89 6.51 -9.05
C ASN A 214 22.47 7.99 -9.04
N ASP A 215 21.23 8.28 -9.43
CA ASP A 215 20.71 9.65 -9.53
C ASP A 215 19.79 10.01 -8.34
N LEU A 216 19.58 9.08 -7.39
CA LEU A 216 18.79 9.29 -6.19
C LEU A 216 19.59 9.88 -5.04
N ASP A 217 18.91 10.70 -4.24
CA ASP A 217 19.44 11.16 -2.97
C ASP A 217 19.59 9.99 -1.98
N GLU A 218 20.59 10.07 -1.11
CA GLU A 218 20.71 9.19 0.04
C GLU A 218 19.98 9.77 1.25
N ARG A 219 19.42 8.94 2.10
CA ARG A 219 19.05 9.33 3.45
C ARG A 219 20.31 9.81 4.18
N LYS A 220 20.28 11.02 4.74
CA LYS A 220 21.48 11.68 5.32
C LYS A 220 21.96 11.02 6.60
N SER A 221 21.01 10.64 7.48
CA SER A 221 21.26 10.01 8.78
C SER A 221 20.04 9.20 9.21
N LYS A 222 20.13 8.49 10.34
CA LYS A 222 18.98 7.80 10.97
C LYS A 222 17.85 8.78 11.34
N ASP A 223 18.19 10.03 11.64
CA ASP A 223 17.24 11.08 12.04
C ASP A 223 16.74 11.93 10.88
N ASP A 224 17.10 11.59 9.64
CA ASP A 224 16.64 12.31 8.44
C ASP A 224 15.18 11.94 8.11
N LYS A 225 14.27 12.78 8.61
CA LYS A 225 12.84 12.59 8.40
C LYS A 225 12.41 12.77 6.94
N ASP A 226 13.02 13.74 6.25
CA ASP A 226 12.72 13.98 4.82
C ASP A 226 13.09 12.78 3.97
N GLY A 227 14.20 12.11 4.30
CA GLY A 227 14.67 10.92 3.60
C GLY A 227 13.80 9.68 3.85
N ALA A 228 12.96 9.68 4.88
CA ALA A 228 12.03 8.57 5.14
C ALA A 228 10.75 8.66 4.30
N VAL A 229 10.37 9.86 3.85
CA VAL A 229 9.13 10.12 3.09
C VAL A 229 9.36 10.40 1.60
N LYS A 230 10.56 10.05 1.12
CA LYS A 230 10.95 10.15 -0.29
C LYS A 230 11.54 8.84 -0.78
N VAL A 231 11.45 8.61 -2.06
CA VAL A 231 12.22 7.55 -2.71
C VAL A 231 13.70 7.91 -2.65
N THR A 232 14.45 7.15 -1.88
CA THR A 232 15.90 7.32 -1.71
C THR A 232 16.66 6.16 -2.33
N LYS A 233 17.96 6.30 -2.43
CA LYS A 233 18.88 5.22 -2.84
C LYS A 233 18.70 3.97 -1.96
N GLY A 234 18.43 4.16 -0.65
CA GLY A 234 18.15 3.06 0.28
C GLY A 234 16.90 2.29 -0.07
N PHE A 235 15.79 2.99 -0.37
CA PHE A 235 14.55 2.32 -0.80
C PHE A 235 14.74 1.63 -2.17
N ALA A 236 15.43 2.26 -3.11
CA ALA A 236 15.71 1.65 -4.41
C ALA A 236 16.47 0.31 -4.27
N TYR A 237 17.52 0.25 -3.45
CA TYR A 237 18.24 -1.01 -3.18
C TYR A 237 17.42 -2.01 -2.37
N ALA A 238 16.60 -1.55 -1.43
CA ALA A 238 15.71 -2.43 -0.67
C ALA A 238 14.67 -3.11 -1.58
N LEU A 239 14.04 -2.35 -2.47
CA LEU A 239 13.09 -2.88 -3.46
C LEU A 239 13.80 -3.77 -4.49
N ALA A 240 14.97 -3.40 -4.99
CA ALA A 240 15.77 -4.25 -5.88
C ALA A 240 16.09 -5.59 -5.21
N GLY A 241 16.53 -5.57 -3.97
CA GLY A 241 16.83 -6.77 -3.20
C GLY A 241 15.60 -7.65 -2.97
N LYS A 242 14.46 -7.05 -2.63
CA LYS A 242 13.17 -7.75 -2.51
C LYS A 242 12.76 -8.38 -3.85
N ALA A 243 12.85 -7.65 -4.95
CA ALA A 243 12.53 -8.16 -6.28
C ALA A 243 13.47 -9.31 -6.70
N TYR A 244 14.79 -9.17 -6.51
CA TYR A 244 15.72 -10.27 -6.78
C TYR A 244 15.43 -11.51 -5.93
N LEU A 245 15.06 -11.34 -4.65
CA LEU A 245 14.65 -12.42 -3.78
C LEU A 245 13.42 -13.17 -4.35
N PHE A 246 12.43 -12.42 -4.84
CA PHE A 246 11.22 -12.96 -5.47
C PHE A 246 11.50 -13.66 -6.81
N ALA A 247 12.49 -13.18 -7.56
CA ALA A 247 12.96 -13.83 -8.78
C ALA A 247 13.88 -15.04 -8.53
N GLY A 248 14.15 -15.41 -7.27
CA GLY A 248 15.09 -16.49 -6.93
C GLY A 248 16.57 -16.16 -7.17
N GLN A 249 16.89 -14.88 -7.41
CA GLN A 249 18.25 -14.38 -7.65
C GLN A 249 18.94 -14.03 -6.31
N TYR A 250 19.11 -15.04 -5.44
CA TYR A 250 19.47 -14.83 -4.03
C TYR A 250 20.81 -14.12 -3.82
N ASP A 251 21.82 -14.37 -4.65
CA ASP A 251 23.11 -13.66 -4.57
C ASP A 251 22.96 -12.17 -4.89
N LYS A 252 22.17 -11.81 -5.92
CA LYS A 252 21.89 -10.42 -6.24
C LYS A 252 21.07 -9.77 -5.13
N ALA A 253 20.10 -10.48 -4.57
CA ALA A 253 19.32 -10.01 -3.43
C ALA A 253 20.21 -9.67 -2.23
N LYS A 254 21.15 -10.56 -1.88
CA LYS A 254 22.15 -10.30 -0.82
C LYS A 254 22.94 -9.01 -1.08
N ILE A 255 23.45 -8.84 -2.30
CA ILE A 255 24.24 -7.67 -2.68
C ILE A 255 23.43 -6.38 -2.51
N ALA A 256 22.20 -6.34 -3.06
CA ALA A 256 21.36 -5.14 -3.00
C ALA A 256 20.93 -4.81 -1.57
N LEU A 257 20.44 -5.78 -0.80
CA LEU A 257 20.01 -5.58 0.59
C LEU A 257 21.19 -5.21 1.50
N LYS A 258 22.37 -5.78 1.25
CA LYS A 258 23.59 -5.45 2.01
C LYS A 258 24.01 -4.00 1.84
N LYS A 259 23.78 -3.38 0.66
CA LYS A 259 24.04 -1.94 0.46
C LYS A 259 23.20 -1.08 1.40
N VAL A 260 21.94 -1.47 1.67
CA VAL A 260 21.08 -0.78 2.63
C VAL A 260 21.60 -0.95 4.05
N ILE A 261 21.95 -2.17 4.43
CA ILE A 261 22.46 -2.51 5.76
C ILE A 261 23.78 -1.77 6.04
N ASP A 262 24.71 -1.81 5.10
CA ASP A 262 26.05 -1.22 5.26
C ASP A 262 26.03 0.31 5.16
N SER A 263 24.97 0.91 4.66
CA SER A 263 24.84 2.38 4.63
C SER A 263 24.87 2.99 6.03
N GLY A 264 24.47 2.26 7.06
CA GLY A 264 24.34 2.74 8.43
C GLY A 264 23.32 3.85 8.63
N LYS A 265 22.41 4.04 7.64
CA LYS A 265 21.38 5.09 7.64
C LYS A 265 20.06 4.66 8.27
N TYR A 266 19.95 3.39 8.61
CA TYR A 266 18.76 2.76 9.19
C TYR A 266 19.12 1.98 10.43
N ASP A 267 18.16 1.79 11.33
CA ASP A 267 18.29 0.93 12.50
C ASP A 267 16.92 0.39 12.94
N LEU A 268 16.92 -0.60 13.79
CA LEU A 268 15.71 -1.03 14.48
C LEU A 268 15.43 -0.09 15.66
N VAL A 269 14.22 0.40 15.80
CA VAL A 269 13.82 1.11 17.03
C VAL A 269 13.99 0.18 18.24
N PRO A 270 14.29 0.71 19.44
CA PRO A 270 14.30 -0.06 20.67
C PRO A 270 12.98 -0.81 20.90
N GLY A 271 13.03 -1.95 21.59
CA GLY A 271 11.85 -2.79 21.81
C GLY A 271 10.68 -2.03 22.45
N GLU A 272 10.98 -1.17 23.42
CA GLU A 272 10.00 -0.32 24.12
C GLU A 272 9.26 0.65 23.20
N LYS A 273 9.86 0.97 22.05
CA LYS A 273 9.30 1.84 21.02
C LYS A 273 8.75 1.09 19.82
N TYR A 274 8.68 -0.25 19.88
CA TYR A 274 8.21 -1.06 18.75
C TYR A 274 6.85 -0.61 18.22
N ALA A 275 5.91 -0.35 19.14
CA ALA A 275 4.56 0.10 18.80
C ALA A 275 4.54 1.43 18.06
N ASP A 276 5.48 2.33 18.34
CA ASP A 276 5.55 3.65 17.70
C ASP A 276 5.75 3.56 16.18
N ASN A 277 6.29 2.44 15.68
CA ASN A 277 6.41 2.21 14.22
C ASN A 277 5.07 2.31 13.47
N PHE A 278 3.95 2.17 14.15
CA PHE A 278 2.60 2.12 13.56
C PHE A 278 1.73 3.32 13.96
N HIS A 279 2.34 4.31 14.60
CA HIS A 279 1.68 5.50 15.13
C HIS A 279 2.47 6.76 14.80
N ILE A 280 1.82 7.92 14.95
CA ILE A 280 2.40 9.23 14.58
C ILE A 280 3.72 9.53 15.33
N GLU A 281 3.90 8.99 16.53
CA GLU A 281 5.13 9.15 17.30
C GLU A 281 6.37 8.56 16.60
N GLY A 282 6.15 7.56 15.76
CA GLY A 282 7.22 6.88 15.02
C GLY A 282 7.30 7.25 13.55
N ASP A 283 6.56 8.26 13.10
CA ASP A 283 6.65 8.71 11.73
C ASP A 283 8.08 9.16 11.40
N ALA A 284 8.58 8.67 10.28
CA ALA A 284 9.89 8.96 9.74
C ALA A 284 11.07 8.63 10.69
N ASN A 285 10.91 7.68 11.63
CA ASN A 285 11.97 7.23 12.52
C ASN A 285 13.08 6.46 11.78
N GLU A 286 14.09 6.01 12.53
CA GLU A 286 15.28 5.32 12.00
C GLU A 286 14.97 3.97 11.33
N GLU A 287 13.83 3.35 11.62
CA GLU A 287 13.44 2.08 11.04
C GLU A 287 12.73 2.23 9.67
N LYS A 288 12.27 3.43 9.33
CA LYS A 288 11.53 3.69 8.08
C LYS A 288 12.45 3.76 6.88
N VAL A 289 12.24 2.85 5.93
CA VAL A 289 12.94 2.88 4.63
C VAL A 289 12.17 3.74 3.64
N PHE A 290 10.85 3.60 3.64
CA PHE A 290 9.96 4.48 2.87
C PHE A 290 8.56 4.51 3.47
N GLU A 291 8.01 5.71 3.60
CA GLU A 291 6.64 5.99 4.02
C GLU A 291 5.99 7.01 3.09
N ILE A 292 4.67 6.95 2.98
CA ILE A 292 3.87 8.03 2.40
C ILE A 292 3.37 8.89 3.56
N ASN A 293 3.72 10.17 3.57
CA ASN A 293 3.28 11.07 4.63
C ASN A 293 1.89 11.63 4.37
N PHE A 294 1.12 11.77 5.44
CA PHE A 294 -0.18 12.43 5.45
C PHE A 294 -0.12 13.74 6.20
N GLU A 295 -0.93 14.69 5.78
CA GLU A 295 -1.06 16.00 6.39
C GLU A 295 -2.52 16.34 6.61
N TYR A 296 -2.84 16.87 7.81
CA TYR A 296 -4.15 17.37 8.10
C TYR A 296 -4.40 18.72 7.41
N ASN A 297 -5.42 18.78 6.58
CA ASN A 297 -5.83 20.01 5.92
C ASN A 297 -7.18 20.46 6.48
N THR A 298 -7.17 21.48 7.35
CA THR A 298 -8.35 22.03 8.02
C THR A 298 -9.42 22.55 7.07
N GLY A 299 -9.07 22.94 5.84
CA GLY A 299 -10.02 23.36 4.80
C GLY A 299 -10.78 22.23 4.11
N LYS A 300 -10.46 20.96 4.43
CA LYS A 300 -11.01 19.77 3.79
C LYS A 300 -11.44 18.72 4.82
N THR A 301 -12.27 19.12 5.78
CA THR A 301 -12.76 18.25 6.87
C THR A 301 -14.04 17.50 6.54
N ASN A 302 -14.61 17.70 5.36
CA ASN A 302 -15.76 16.93 4.90
C ASN A 302 -15.35 15.57 4.36
N TRP A 303 -16.30 14.67 4.18
CA TRP A 303 -16.10 13.32 3.67
C TRP A 303 -15.14 13.24 2.46
N GLY A 304 -15.34 14.07 1.45
CA GLY A 304 -14.47 14.10 0.27
C GLY A 304 -13.06 14.64 0.54
N GLY A 305 -12.90 15.51 1.54
CA GLY A 305 -11.59 16.07 1.92
C GLY A 305 -10.74 15.13 2.76
N MET A 306 -11.34 14.37 3.67
CA MET A 306 -10.67 13.40 4.51
C MET A 306 -10.03 12.28 3.68
N ILE A 307 -10.74 11.78 2.70
CA ILE A 307 -10.32 10.68 1.83
C ILE A 307 -9.12 11.07 0.95
N GLN A 308 -8.90 12.34 0.74
CA GLN A 308 -7.81 12.81 -0.12
C GLN A 308 -6.44 12.80 0.56
N ARG A 309 -6.36 12.76 1.90
CA ARG A 309 -5.11 13.00 2.62
C ARG A 309 -4.92 12.18 3.89
N SER A 310 -5.67 11.11 4.06
CA SER A 310 -5.54 10.23 5.23
C SER A 310 -5.92 8.80 4.90
N SER A 311 -5.45 7.87 5.69
CA SER A 311 -5.87 6.45 5.61
C SER A 311 -7.19 6.20 6.37
N TRP A 312 -8.14 7.11 6.23
CA TRP A 312 -9.42 7.12 6.96
C TRP A 312 -10.19 5.79 6.88
N MET A 313 -10.28 5.22 5.69
CA MET A 313 -11.06 3.99 5.51
C MET A 313 -10.40 2.78 6.18
N GLU A 314 -9.08 2.68 6.11
CA GLU A 314 -8.32 1.66 6.81
C GLU A 314 -8.58 1.70 8.31
N THR A 315 -8.50 2.89 8.89
CA THR A 315 -8.74 3.11 10.30
C THR A 315 -10.12 2.63 10.70
N ASN A 316 -11.15 3.09 9.99
CA ASN A 316 -12.52 2.69 10.31
C ASN A 316 -12.74 1.19 10.12
N TYR A 317 -12.17 0.62 9.09
CA TYR A 317 -12.38 -0.78 8.74
C TYR A 317 -11.75 -1.75 9.73
N TRP A 318 -10.53 -1.45 10.19
CA TRP A 318 -9.76 -2.35 11.05
C TRP A 318 -9.81 -2.00 12.52
N ASP A 319 -10.19 -0.78 12.91
CA ASP A 319 -10.32 -0.41 14.31
C ASP A 319 -11.51 -1.11 14.96
N TRP A 320 -11.44 -1.22 16.28
CA TRP A 320 -12.48 -1.89 17.06
C TRP A 320 -13.74 -1.05 17.15
N ARG A 321 -14.86 -1.72 17.31
CA ARG A 321 -16.14 -1.07 17.57
C ARG A 321 -16.27 -0.77 19.06
N ALA A 322 -16.44 0.50 19.41
CA ALA A 322 -16.57 0.94 20.79
C ALA A 322 -17.83 0.39 21.48
N ASP A 323 -18.90 0.13 20.73
CA ASP A 323 -20.15 -0.44 21.25
C ASP A 323 -20.00 -1.90 21.71
N HIS A 324 -18.94 -2.60 21.27
CA HIS A 324 -18.63 -3.94 21.73
C HIS A 324 -17.90 -3.99 23.07
N PHE A 325 -17.36 -2.86 23.52
CA PHE A 325 -16.57 -2.73 24.76
C PHE A 325 -17.32 -1.89 25.79
N VAL A 326 -18.61 -2.17 25.99
CA VAL A 326 -19.50 -1.27 26.71
C VAL A 326 -19.48 -1.49 28.21
N VAL A 327 -18.94 -0.54 28.93
CA VAL A 327 -19.22 -0.43 30.36
C VAL A 327 -19.42 1.01 30.82
N SER A 328 -18.97 1.99 30.11
CA SER A 328 -19.10 3.39 30.48
C SER A 328 -19.89 4.17 29.46
N PRO A 329 -20.69 5.15 29.84
CA PRO A 329 -21.30 6.09 28.91
C PRO A 329 -20.27 6.92 28.11
N ASN A 330 -19.00 6.91 28.53
CA ASN A 330 -17.93 7.65 27.88
C ASN A 330 -17.08 6.81 26.93
N LYS A 331 -17.35 5.52 26.79
CA LYS A 331 -16.79 4.59 25.79
C LYS A 331 -15.44 5.02 25.18
N VAL A 332 -14.39 5.10 25.98
CA VAL A 332 -13.05 5.44 25.49
C VAL A 332 -12.19 4.21 25.62
N TYR A 333 -11.83 3.61 24.53
CA TYR A 333 -10.84 2.54 24.54
C TYR A 333 -9.53 3.05 23.95
N CYS A 334 -8.44 2.77 24.60
CA CYS A 334 -7.08 3.15 24.18
C CYS A 334 -6.89 4.62 23.80
N GLY A 335 -7.78 5.51 24.19
CA GLY A 335 -7.78 6.87 23.65
C GLY A 335 -7.99 6.94 22.15
N GLY A 336 -8.37 5.83 21.52
CA GLY A 336 -8.54 5.70 20.08
C GLY A 336 -9.90 6.14 19.59
N VAL A 337 -10.08 6.00 18.29
CA VAL A 337 -11.28 6.32 17.54
C VAL A 337 -12.05 5.02 17.28
N ASP A 338 -13.38 5.14 17.29
CA ASP A 338 -14.28 4.02 17.05
C ASP A 338 -14.23 3.54 15.59
N GLY A 339 -14.09 2.22 15.40
CA GLY A 339 -14.00 1.59 14.08
C GLY A 339 -15.17 0.67 13.76
N TRP A 340 -15.01 -0.16 12.72
CA TRP A 340 -16.06 -1.06 12.24
C TRP A 340 -15.84 -2.53 12.61
N GLY A 341 -14.67 -2.88 13.15
CA GLY A 341 -14.36 -4.24 13.61
C GLY A 341 -14.17 -5.25 12.48
N GLY A 342 -13.68 -4.81 11.32
CA GLY A 342 -13.54 -5.65 10.13
C GLY A 342 -12.36 -6.63 10.16
N LEU A 343 -11.49 -6.57 11.16
CA LEU A 343 -10.27 -7.37 11.24
C LEU A 343 -10.30 -8.34 12.41
N GLY A 344 -10.14 -9.63 12.12
CA GLY A 344 -9.98 -10.68 13.12
C GLY A 344 -8.61 -11.35 13.07
N VAL A 345 -8.28 -12.04 14.14
CA VAL A 345 -7.04 -12.82 14.29
C VAL A 345 -7.39 -14.30 14.35
N PRO A 346 -6.84 -15.18 13.50
CA PRO A 346 -7.03 -16.61 13.65
C PRO A 346 -6.50 -17.08 15.01
N GLN A 347 -7.28 -17.91 15.74
CA GLN A 347 -6.89 -18.41 17.06
C GLN A 347 -5.51 -19.06 17.05
N TRP A 348 -5.23 -19.92 16.04
CA TRP A 348 -3.94 -20.59 15.91
C TRP A 348 -2.76 -19.61 15.82
N PHE A 349 -2.95 -18.48 15.12
CA PHE A 349 -1.89 -17.48 14.93
C PHE A 349 -1.56 -16.76 16.24
N GLY A 350 -2.59 -16.31 16.96
CA GLY A 350 -2.41 -15.66 18.26
C GLY A 350 -1.76 -16.59 19.28
N ASP A 351 -2.20 -17.86 19.35
CA ASP A 351 -1.66 -18.85 20.30
C ASP A 351 -0.20 -19.20 19.98
N GLU A 352 0.15 -19.39 18.70
CA GLU A 352 1.53 -19.66 18.30
C GLU A 352 2.43 -18.44 18.52
N PHE A 353 1.95 -17.24 18.24
CA PHE A 353 2.69 -16.01 18.47
C PHE A 353 2.97 -15.80 19.97
N TYR A 354 1.96 -15.96 20.81
CA TYR A 354 2.11 -15.90 22.27
C TYR A 354 3.09 -16.97 22.80
N LYS A 355 2.98 -18.18 22.32
CA LYS A 355 3.89 -19.27 22.70
C LYS A 355 5.34 -18.95 22.35
N ASN A 356 5.57 -18.32 21.21
CA ASN A 356 6.91 -17.94 20.74
C ASN A 356 7.49 -16.75 21.48
N ASP A 357 6.70 -15.69 21.61
CA ASP A 357 7.15 -14.39 22.09
C ASP A 357 7.02 -14.24 23.61
N GLY A 358 5.96 -14.77 24.22
CA GLY A 358 5.70 -14.71 25.67
C GLY A 358 5.22 -13.34 26.15
N ASP A 359 4.81 -13.28 27.44
CA ASP A 359 4.16 -12.12 28.06
C ASP A 359 4.98 -10.83 28.07
N HIS A 360 6.30 -10.95 28.01
CA HIS A 360 7.18 -9.79 28.11
C HIS A 360 7.55 -9.18 26.75
N SER A 361 7.17 -9.83 25.64
CA SER A 361 7.48 -9.34 24.31
C SER A 361 6.87 -7.96 24.04
N TYR A 362 7.72 -7.02 23.67
CA TYR A 362 7.29 -5.69 23.19
C TYR A 362 6.46 -5.82 21.91
N ARG A 363 6.91 -6.70 21.01
CA ARG A 363 6.25 -6.94 19.73
C ARG A 363 4.86 -7.54 19.92
N LEU A 364 4.72 -8.60 20.71
CA LEU A 364 3.43 -9.23 20.95
C LEU A 364 2.44 -8.22 21.55
N LYS A 365 2.87 -7.48 22.58
CA LYS A 365 2.03 -6.48 23.25
C LYS A 365 1.56 -5.36 22.32
N ALA A 366 2.39 -5.01 21.33
CA ALA A 366 2.06 -4.00 20.33
C ALA A 366 1.22 -4.56 19.17
N THR A 367 1.23 -5.87 18.95
CA THR A 367 0.61 -6.50 17.78
C THR A 367 -0.74 -7.11 18.08
N LEU A 368 -0.85 -7.83 19.20
CA LEU A 368 -2.06 -8.53 19.61
C LEU A 368 -2.42 -8.21 21.06
N LYS A 369 -3.71 -8.29 21.36
CA LYS A 369 -4.24 -8.28 22.74
C LYS A 369 -5.07 -9.52 22.98
N HIS A 370 -4.87 -10.16 24.11
CA HIS A 370 -5.83 -11.14 24.57
C HIS A 370 -7.13 -10.41 24.97
N ILE A 371 -8.25 -11.04 24.73
CA ILE A 371 -9.55 -10.43 24.97
C ILE A 371 -9.73 -9.95 26.41
N ASP A 372 -9.26 -10.74 27.37
CA ASP A 372 -9.37 -10.42 28.79
C ASP A 372 -8.56 -9.15 29.14
N ASP A 373 -7.39 -8.96 28.54
CA ASP A 373 -6.57 -7.77 28.71
C ASP A 373 -7.18 -6.54 28.01
N ALA A 374 -7.81 -6.76 26.85
CA ALA A 374 -8.41 -5.70 26.08
C ALA A 374 -9.51 -4.96 26.84
N VAL A 375 -10.36 -5.69 27.58
CA VAL A 375 -11.48 -5.12 28.32
C VAL A 375 -11.04 -4.06 29.33
N TYR A 376 -10.01 -4.35 30.11
CA TYR A 376 -9.57 -3.47 31.19
C TYR A 376 -8.68 -2.32 30.74
N HIS A 377 -7.80 -2.57 29.78
CA HIS A 377 -6.74 -1.62 29.46
C HIS A 377 -7.08 -0.67 28.30
N MET A 378 -8.17 -0.94 27.59
CA MET A 378 -8.47 -0.23 26.36
C MET A 378 -9.74 0.58 26.40
N SER A 379 -10.73 0.12 27.16
CA SER A 379 -12.00 0.84 27.32
C SER A 379 -11.90 1.98 28.32
N TYR A 380 -10.85 2.01 29.16
CA TYR A 380 -10.75 2.95 30.28
C TYR A 380 -9.31 3.36 30.55
N GLY A 381 -9.11 4.62 30.92
CA GLY A 381 -7.88 5.08 31.54
C GLY A 381 -7.69 4.42 32.91
N LYS A 382 -6.44 4.35 33.39
CA LYS A 382 -6.13 3.75 34.71
C LYS A 382 -6.99 4.30 35.84
N ASP A 383 -7.14 5.62 35.90
CA ASP A 383 -7.91 6.30 36.94
C ASP A 383 -9.41 5.94 36.88
N GLU A 384 -9.91 5.67 35.68
CA GLU A 384 -11.30 5.26 35.48
C GLU A 384 -11.53 3.81 35.93
N ILE A 385 -10.58 2.92 35.61
CA ILE A 385 -10.60 1.52 36.08
C ILE A 385 -10.52 1.45 37.62
N ASP A 386 -9.64 2.24 38.22
CA ASP A 386 -9.46 2.26 39.68
C ASP A 386 -10.72 2.75 40.42
N ASN A 387 -11.54 3.56 39.75
CA ASN A 387 -12.81 4.08 40.30
C ASN A 387 -14.05 3.24 39.94
N MET A 388 -13.91 2.16 39.16
CA MET A 388 -15.03 1.29 38.78
C MET A 388 -15.57 0.49 39.97
N THR A 389 -16.90 0.35 40.03
CA THR A 389 -17.57 -0.60 40.93
C THR A 389 -17.31 -2.04 40.45
N ASP A 390 -17.47 -3.01 41.37
CA ASP A 390 -17.35 -4.43 41.05
C ASP A 390 -18.36 -4.88 39.99
N GLU A 391 -19.51 -4.23 39.91
CA GLU A 391 -20.53 -4.51 38.90
C GLU A 391 -20.12 -3.97 37.53
N GLN A 392 -19.54 -2.79 37.47
CA GLN A 392 -18.96 -2.24 36.25
C GLN A 392 -17.81 -3.11 35.74
N LYS A 393 -16.92 -3.58 36.61
CA LYS A 393 -15.84 -4.50 36.26
C LYS A 393 -16.36 -5.81 35.70
N LYS A 394 -17.42 -6.39 36.31
CA LYS A 394 -18.06 -7.62 35.82
C LYS A 394 -18.72 -7.43 34.47
N THR A 395 -19.30 -6.27 34.23
CA THR A 395 -19.94 -5.97 32.93
C THR A 395 -18.91 -5.66 31.86
N SER A 396 -17.71 -5.17 32.23
CA SER A 396 -16.59 -4.92 31.33
C SER A 396 -15.98 -6.20 30.76
N ASP A 397 -16.13 -7.33 31.45
CA ASP A 397 -15.71 -8.64 30.94
C ASP A 397 -16.60 -9.18 29.81
N LYS A 398 -17.71 -8.52 29.51
CA LYS A 398 -18.63 -8.89 28.43
C LYS A 398 -18.37 -8.03 27.20
N ILE A 399 -17.42 -8.43 26.42
CA ILE A 399 -17.24 -7.90 25.07
C ILE A 399 -18.30 -8.50 24.16
N GLY A 400 -18.74 -7.73 23.18
CA GLY A 400 -19.69 -8.16 22.15
C GLY A 400 -19.28 -9.39 21.32
N ILE A 401 -18.09 -9.96 21.54
CA ILE A 401 -17.66 -11.28 21.04
C ILE A 401 -18.60 -12.40 21.53
N ASN A 402 -19.21 -12.22 22.67
CA ASN A 402 -20.26 -13.12 23.17
C ASN A 402 -21.65 -12.73 22.63
N ASP A 403 -21.74 -11.69 21.83
CA ASP A 403 -22.95 -11.37 21.09
C ASP A 403 -23.18 -12.51 20.09
N PRO A 404 -24.40 -13.04 19.96
CA PRO A 404 -24.75 -14.05 18.95
C PRO A 404 -24.57 -13.58 17.51
N VAL A 405 -24.14 -12.35 17.27
CA VAL A 405 -23.70 -11.88 15.95
C VAL A 405 -22.38 -12.55 15.61
N GLN A 406 -22.48 -13.68 14.96
CA GLN A 406 -21.35 -14.50 14.53
C GLN A 406 -20.40 -13.72 13.63
N GLY A 407 -19.11 -13.90 13.87
CA GLY A 407 -18.07 -13.40 12.99
C GLY A 407 -17.31 -12.19 13.52
N LEU A 408 -17.75 -11.59 14.62
CA LEU A 408 -17.06 -10.48 15.22
C LEU A 408 -15.62 -10.87 15.61
N TYR A 409 -14.63 -10.14 15.12
CA TYR A 409 -13.21 -10.43 15.33
C TYR A 409 -12.83 -11.90 15.05
N GLY A 410 -13.61 -12.61 14.24
CA GLY A 410 -13.40 -14.02 13.91
C GLY A 410 -13.66 -15.00 15.07
N ASN A 411 -14.39 -14.60 16.12
CA ASN A 411 -14.65 -15.39 17.33
C ASN A 411 -13.36 -15.90 18.01
N SER A 412 -12.27 -15.18 17.88
CA SER A 412 -10.99 -15.49 18.50
C SER A 412 -10.87 -14.83 19.87
N THR A 413 -10.04 -15.42 20.75
CA THR A 413 -9.64 -14.78 22.00
C THR A 413 -8.53 -13.75 21.80
N TRP A 414 -8.03 -13.61 20.60
CA TRP A 414 -7.01 -12.63 20.20
C TRP A 414 -7.61 -11.52 19.36
N LEU A 415 -7.24 -10.30 19.66
CA LEU A 415 -7.67 -9.10 18.97
C LEU A 415 -6.46 -8.45 18.26
N ALA A 416 -6.68 -7.97 17.05
CA ALA A 416 -5.70 -7.17 16.33
C ALA A 416 -5.44 -5.87 17.09
N PHE A 417 -4.18 -5.52 17.33
CA PHE A 417 -3.84 -4.28 18.05
C PHE A 417 -2.86 -3.39 17.29
N LYS A 418 -2.02 -3.95 16.45
CA LYS A 418 -0.94 -3.26 15.73
C LYS A 418 -1.37 -2.00 14.97
N GLN A 419 -2.57 -2.03 14.41
CA GLN A 419 -3.09 -0.94 13.58
C GLN A 419 -4.18 -0.11 14.30
N ILE A 420 -4.48 -0.42 15.57
CA ILE A 420 -5.50 0.31 16.32
C ILE A 420 -5.05 1.73 16.57
N MET A 421 -5.87 2.68 16.17
CA MET A 421 -5.55 4.10 16.21
C MET A 421 -5.51 4.62 17.65
N ARG A 422 -4.48 5.41 17.97
CA ARG A 422 -4.38 6.17 19.22
C ARG A 422 -4.97 7.58 19.04
N ALA A 423 -5.33 8.22 20.15
CA ALA A 423 -5.78 9.62 20.13
C ALA A 423 -4.74 10.57 19.50
N SER A 424 -3.46 10.30 19.70
CA SER A 424 -2.36 11.04 19.09
C SER A 424 -2.36 10.97 17.56
N ASP A 425 -2.76 9.82 16.98
CA ASP A 425 -2.81 9.64 15.53
C ASP A 425 -3.88 10.51 14.85
N THR A 426 -4.78 11.09 15.63
CA THR A 426 -5.89 11.93 15.17
C THR A 426 -5.78 13.38 15.61
N GLU A 427 -4.67 13.78 16.23
CA GLU A 427 -4.51 15.08 16.92
C GLU A 427 -5.64 15.35 17.94
N GLY A 428 -6.13 14.31 18.64
CA GLY A 428 -7.22 14.42 19.59
C GLY A 428 -8.60 14.68 18.99
N LYS A 429 -8.76 14.47 17.68
CA LYS A 429 -10.07 14.53 17.02
C LYS A 429 -10.95 13.38 17.51
N LYS A 430 -12.24 13.64 17.62
CA LYS A 430 -13.22 12.66 18.07
C LYS A 430 -13.67 11.77 16.92
N TYR A 431 -14.25 10.62 17.29
CA TYR A 431 -15.06 9.81 16.39
C TYR A 431 -16.00 10.67 15.52
N GLY A 432 -16.02 10.42 14.23
CA GLY A 432 -16.74 11.23 13.24
C GLY A 432 -15.84 12.17 12.44
N ASP A 433 -14.71 12.58 13.00
CA ASP A 433 -13.65 13.28 12.26
C ASP A 433 -12.64 12.28 11.65
N ASN A 434 -12.57 11.07 12.14
CA ASN A 434 -11.89 9.84 11.70
C ASN A 434 -10.69 10.07 10.76
N ILE A 435 -9.78 10.92 11.19
CA ILE A 435 -8.59 11.29 10.43
C ILE A 435 -7.40 10.59 11.07
N ARG A 436 -6.77 9.70 10.33
CA ARG A 436 -5.50 9.13 10.72
C ARG A 436 -4.38 9.92 10.07
N LEU A 437 -3.50 10.48 10.88
CA LEU A 437 -2.42 11.39 10.44
C LEU A 437 -1.07 10.71 10.33
N ASN A 438 -0.88 9.57 10.98
CA ASN A 438 0.38 8.84 10.86
C ASN A 438 0.62 8.38 9.42
N ASN A 439 1.86 8.34 9.05
CA ASN A 439 2.30 7.97 7.72
C ASN A 439 1.90 6.53 7.33
N TYR A 440 1.69 6.31 6.04
CA TYR A 440 1.51 4.96 5.51
C TYR A 440 2.88 4.29 5.32
N LEU A 441 3.11 3.22 6.05
CA LEU A 441 4.34 2.45 5.97
C LEU A 441 4.38 1.61 4.69
N VAL A 442 5.36 1.87 3.82
CA VAL A 442 5.62 1.09 2.60
C VAL A 442 6.66 0.01 2.87
N MET A 443 7.76 0.36 3.53
CA MET A 443 8.82 -0.58 3.88
C MET A 443 9.63 -0.08 5.08
N ARG A 444 9.94 -0.98 6.01
CA ARG A 444 10.81 -0.69 7.14
C ARG A 444 12.03 -1.61 7.19
N TYR A 445 13.03 -1.21 7.95
CA TYR A 445 14.34 -1.86 8.00
C TYR A 445 14.28 -3.32 8.47
N ALA A 446 13.34 -3.67 9.35
CA ALA A 446 13.12 -5.07 9.74
C ALA A 446 12.79 -5.98 8.55
N GLU A 447 12.02 -5.51 7.56
CA GLU A 447 11.76 -6.26 6.34
C GLU A 447 13.04 -6.46 5.53
N VAL A 448 13.89 -5.42 5.42
CA VAL A 448 15.20 -5.51 4.75
C VAL A 448 16.07 -6.59 5.39
N LEU A 449 16.14 -6.61 6.74
CA LEU A 449 16.92 -7.58 7.49
C LEU A 449 16.42 -9.01 7.31
N LEU A 450 15.10 -9.22 7.33
CA LEU A 450 14.50 -10.55 7.16
C LEU A 450 14.60 -11.04 5.70
N ASN A 451 14.48 -10.16 4.71
CA ASN A 451 14.71 -10.48 3.31
C ASN A 451 16.20 -10.83 3.06
N TYR A 452 17.12 -10.12 3.71
CA TYR A 452 18.54 -10.46 3.66
C TYR A 452 18.83 -11.81 4.32
N ALA A 453 18.25 -12.07 5.49
CA ALA A 453 18.38 -13.36 6.17
C ALA A 453 17.85 -14.52 5.30
N GLU A 454 16.74 -14.32 4.59
CA GLU A 454 16.23 -15.30 3.64
C GLU A 454 17.22 -15.60 2.51
N ALA A 455 17.74 -14.55 1.88
CA ALA A 455 18.74 -14.70 0.83
C ALA A 455 20.02 -15.40 1.33
N CYS A 456 20.42 -15.16 2.58
CA CYS A 456 21.52 -15.87 3.23
C CYS A 456 21.21 -17.35 3.43
N LEU A 457 20.01 -17.72 3.89
CA LEU A 457 19.59 -19.13 4.02
C LEU A 457 19.63 -19.84 2.67
N GLN A 458 19.09 -19.22 1.64
CA GLN A 458 19.03 -19.77 0.29
C GLN A 458 20.42 -19.96 -0.36
N THR A 459 21.43 -19.17 0.08
CA THR A 459 22.82 -19.28 -0.38
C THR A 459 23.74 -20.04 0.59
N GLY A 460 23.18 -20.65 1.64
CA GLY A 460 23.91 -21.47 2.59
C GLY A 460 24.68 -20.68 3.68
N ASP A 461 24.47 -19.38 3.79
CA ASP A 461 25.11 -18.51 4.79
C ASP A 461 24.32 -18.48 6.09
N GLN A 462 24.32 -19.62 6.80
CA GLN A 462 23.56 -19.81 8.04
C GLN A 462 23.95 -18.83 9.15
N ALA A 463 25.22 -18.42 9.22
CA ALA A 463 25.71 -17.55 10.28
C ALA A 463 25.16 -16.12 10.16
N GLU A 464 25.18 -15.58 8.95
CA GLU A 464 24.59 -14.26 8.67
C GLU A 464 23.06 -14.30 8.81
N ALA A 465 22.38 -15.34 8.33
CA ALA A 465 20.95 -15.49 8.52
C ALA A 465 20.58 -15.48 10.01
N LYS A 466 21.24 -16.30 10.81
CA LYS A 466 21.02 -16.36 12.27
C LYS A 466 21.24 -15.02 12.95
N LYS A 467 22.27 -14.30 12.57
CA LYS A 467 22.58 -12.97 13.12
C LYS A 467 21.38 -12.02 13.00
N TYR A 468 20.79 -11.89 11.81
CA TYR A 468 19.70 -10.94 11.58
C TYR A 468 18.36 -11.42 12.11
N ILE A 469 18.04 -12.71 12.03
CA ILE A 469 16.85 -13.27 12.68
C ILE A 469 16.91 -13.03 14.19
N ASN A 470 18.04 -13.35 14.84
CA ASN A 470 18.19 -13.16 16.28
C ASN A 470 18.22 -11.67 16.67
N MET A 471 18.63 -10.78 15.78
CA MET A 471 18.56 -9.34 16.00
C MET A 471 17.09 -8.87 16.12
N ILE A 472 16.23 -9.35 15.24
CA ILE A 472 14.78 -9.10 15.28
C ILE A 472 14.16 -9.70 16.55
N GLN A 473 14.42 -10.96 16.86
CA GLN A 473 13.89 -11.65 18.05
C GLN A 473 14.28 -10.95 19.36
N LYS A 474 15.52 -10.50 19.46
CA LYS A 474 16.01 -9.74 20.63
C LYS A 474 15.33 -8.39 20.75
N ARG A 475 15.19 -7.64 19.64
CA ARG A 475 14.48 -6.36 19.63
C ARG A 475 13.00 -6.55 20.02
N ALA A 476 12.37 -7.60 19.52
CA ALA A 476 11.00 -7.93 19.88
C ALA A 476 10.81 -8.26 21.36
N GLY A 477 11.89 -8.55 22.09
CA GLY A 477 11.80 -9.09 23.45
C GLY A 477 11.19 -10.50 23.47
N SER A 478 11.37 -11.25 22.39
CA SER A 478 10.84 -12.60 22.25
C SER A 478 11.44 -13.56 23.29
N LYS A 479 10.60 -14.39 23.88
CA LYS A 479 11.03 -15.49 24.73
C LYS A 479 11.91 -16.51 23.99
N THR A 480 11.65 -16.67 22.68
CA THR A 480 12.39 -17.60 21.84
C THR A 480 13.48 -16.84 21.07
N ILE A 481 14.75 -17.18 21.34
CA ILE A 481 15.88 -16.78 20.52
C ILE A 481 16.41 -18.04 19.85
N SER A 482 16.38 -18.08 18.52
CA SER A 482 16.69 -19.30 17.77
C SER A 482 18.17 -19.68 17.83
N GLU A 483 18.48 -20.88 18.30
CA GLU A 483 19.84 -21.42 18.32
C GLU A 483 20.27 -21.90 16.92
N THR A 484 19.35 -22.44 16.16
CA THR A 484 19.50 -22.82 14.75
C THR A 484 18.44 -22.13 13.93
N VAL A 485 18.75 -21.78 12.68
CA VAL A 485 17.83 -21.11 11.77
C VAL A 485 17.72 -21.89 10.46
N ASP A 486 16.49 -21.94 9.97
CA ASP A 486 16.12 -22.51 8.68
C ASP A 486 14.97 -21.69 8.07
N MET A 487 14.43 -22.14 6.96
CA MET A 487 13.30 -21.45 6.33
C MET A 487 12.02 -21.48 7.18
N ASP A 488 11.80 -22.52 7.99
CA ASP A 488 10.62 -22.59 8.87
C ASP A 488 10.71 -21.55 10.00
N VAL A 489 11.89 -21.37 10.58
CA VAL A 489 12.15 -20.31 11.57
C VAL A 489 11.96 -18.95 10.94
N LEU A 490 12.53 -18.71 9.76
CA LEU A 490 12.40 -17.45 9.04
C LEU A 490 10.94 -17.12 8.69
N LYS A 491 10.18 -18.08 8.16
CA LYS A 491 8.78 -17.91 7.81
C LYS A 491 7.92 -17.47 9.00
N LYS A 492 8.15 -18.10 10.16
CA LYS A 492 7.50 -17.73 11.42
C LYS A 492 7.89 -16.32 11.86
N GLU A 493 9.19 -16.02 11.85
CA GLU A 493 9.69 -14.72 12.26
C GLU A 493 9.12 -13.60 11.37
N LYS A 494 9.07 -13.80 10.05
CA LYS A 494 8.45 -12.85 9.11
C LYS A 494 6.95 -12.68 9.39
N SER A 495 6.22 -13.76 9.67
CA SER A 495 4.78 -13.66 9.95
C SER A 495 4.48 -12.87 11.23
N TYR A 496 5.29 -13.02 12.27
CA TYR A 496 5.10 -12.27 13.53
C TYR A 496 5.55 -10.81 13.40
N GLU A 497 6.73 -10.60 12.81
CA GLU A 497 7.34 -9.28 12.69
C GLU A 497 6.57 -8.38 11.71
N LEU A 498 6.23 -8.92 10.53
CA LEU A 498 5.65 -8.17 9.42
C LEU A 498 4.13 -8.37 9.27
N TRP A 499 3.45 -8.86 10.31
CA TRP A 499 2.00 -9.00 10.31
C TRP A 499 1.31 -7.69 9.96
N LEU A 500 0.31 -7.70 9.08
CA LEU A 500 -0.42 -6.54 8.56
C LEU A 500 0.44 -5.50 7.80
N GLU A 501 1.60 -5.90 7.28
CA GLU A 501 2.47 -5.03 6.47
C GLU A 501 2.51 -5.44 4.98
N GLY A 502 1.53 -6.24 4.55
CA GLY A 502 1.38 -6.61 3.12
C GLY A 502 2.39 -7.63 2.59
N CYS A 503 3.06 -8.37 3.47
CA CYS A 503 4.08 -9.33 3.06
C CYS A 503 3.56 -10.77 2.96
N ARG A 504 2.61 -11.15 3.82
CA ARG A 504 2.26 -12.55 4.08
C ARG A 504 1.74 -13.29 2.86
N TRP A 505 0.76 -12.72 2.12
CA TRP A 505 0.20 -13.34 0.93
C TRP A 505 1.27 -13.65 -0.12
N PHE A 506 2.10 -12.66 -0.45
CA PHE A 506 3.18 -12.85 -1.42
C PHE A 506 4.18 -13.91 -0.99
N ASP A 507 4.54 -13.94 0.28
CA ASP A 507 5.47 -14.92 0.84
C ASP A 507 4.88 -16.34 0.78
N ILE A 508 3.60 -16.53 1.13
CA ILE A 508 2.90 -17.83 1.03
C ILE A 508 2.95 -18.35 -0.41
N MET A 509 2.60 -17.50 -1.37
CA MET A 509 2.48 -17.93 -2.76
C MET A 509 3.84 -18.21 -3.41
N ARG A 510 4.85 -17.33 -3.24
CA ARG A 510 6.17 -17.53 -3.82
C ARG A 510 6.96 -18.69 -3.18
N TRP A 511 6.73 -18.98 -1.90
CA TRP A 511 7.33 -20.15 -1.24
C TRP A 511 6.58 -21.46 -1.54
N ASN A 512 5.41 -21.37 -2.16
CA ASN A 512 4.48 -22.49 -2.27
C ASN A 512 4.28 -23.18 -0.89
N ASP A 513 3.98 -22.39 0.13
CA ASP A 513 3.88 -22.83 1.51
C ASP A 513 2.64 -23.71 1.70
N THR A 514 2.82 -25.01 1.58
CA THR A 514 1.72 -25.99 1.60
C THR A 514 0.92 -25.94 2.89
N LYS A 515 1.54 -25.66 4.05
CA LYS A 515 0.84 -25.56 5.34
C LYS A 515 -0.06 -24.31 5.39
N ALA A 516 0.44 -23.19 4.90
CA ALA A 516 -0.33 -21.96 4.83
C ALA A 516 -1.47 -22.09 3.80
N ILE A 517 -1.19 -22.63 2.63
CA ILE A 517 -2.21 -22.90 1.58
C ILE A 517 -3.29 -23.86 2.10
N GLU A 518 -2.92 -24.89 2.88
CA GLU A 518 -3.88 -25.79 3.52
C GLU A 518 -4.80 -25.04 4.52
N ARG A 519 -4.25 -24.12 5.32
CA ARG A 519 -5.05 -23.28 6.23
C ARG A 519 -6.02 -22.38 5.47
N LEU A 520 -5.56 -21.72 4.40
CA LEU A 520 -6.40 -20.89 3.52
C LEU A 520 -7.52 -21.72 2.88
N THR A 521 -7.21 -22.91 2.38
CA THR A 521 -8.19 -23.81 1.76
C THR A 521 -9.24 -24.30 2.76
N LYS A 522 -8.87 -24.49 4.04
CA LYS A 522 -9.81 -24.85 5.10
C LYS A 522 -10.69 -23.68 5.55
N ALA A 523 -10.15 -22.48 5.55
CA ALA A 523 -10.89 -21.27 5.92
C ALA A 523 -11.84 -20.84 4.80
N GLY A 524 -11.41 -20.97 3.56
CA GLY A 524 -12.20 -20.68 2.36
C GLY A 524 -12.78 -21.95 1.74
N THR A 525 -13.69 -21.77 0.82
CA THR A 525 -14.31 -22.85 0.05
C THR A 525 -13.61 -23.13 -1.26
N VAL A 526 -12.68 -22.29 -1.66
CA VAL A 526 -11.99 -22.32 -2.96
C VAL A 526 -10.48 -22.40 -2.74
N VAL A 527 -9.78 -23.16 -3.57
CA VAL A 527 -8.33 -23.19 -3.59
C VAL A 527 -7.82 -21.83 -4.10
N PRO A 528 -6.93 -21.14 -3.37
CA PRO A 528 -6.43 -19.84 -3.81
C PRO A 528 -5.65 -19.97 -5.12
N HIS A 529 -5.95 -19.10 -6.06
CA HIS A 529 -5.19 -18.96 -7.29
C HIS A 529 -3.91 -18.16 -7.05
N LEU A 530 -2.85 -18.48 -7.78
CA LEU A 530 -1.58 -17.77 -7.67
C LEU A 530 -1.73 -16.27 -8.00
N PHE A 531 -2.55 -15.96 -9.02
CA PHE A 531 -2.79 -14.60 -9.48
C PHE A 531 -4.27 -14.27 -9.53
N PHE A 532 -4.59 -12.99 -9.36
CA PHE A 532 -5.94 -12.46 -9.54
C PHE A 532 -6.36 -12.49 -11.02
N PRO A 533 -7.68 -12.50 -11.30
CA PRO A 533 -8.16 -12.33 -12.65
C PRO A 533 -7.90 -10.91 -13.14
N TYR A 534 -7.59 -10.75 -14.42
CA TYR A 534 -7.66 -9.43 -15.05
C TYR A 534 -9.09 -8.94 -15.05
N PRO A 535 -9.33 -7.65 -14.72
CA PRO A 535 -10.68 -7.11 -14.65
C PRO A 535 -11.41 -7.23 -16.00
N GLN A 536 -12.66 -7.71 -16.00
CA GLN A 536 -13.45 -7.91 -17.22
C GLN A 536 -13.56 -6.62 -18.03
N THR A 537 -13.80 -5.48 -17.37
CA THR A 537 -13.91 -4.17 -18.03
C THR A 537 -12.65 -3.72 -18.77
N VAL A 538 -11.48 -4.20 -18.36
CA VAL A 538 -10.20 -3.94 -19.04
C VAL A 538 -10.04 -4.88 -20.22
N MET A 539 -10.37 -6.16 -20.05
CA MET A 539 -10.31 -7.15 -21.13
C MET A 539 -11.27 -6.84 -22.26
N ASP A 540 -12.46 -6.34 -21.97
CA ASP A 540 -13.45 -5.92 -22.97
C ASP A 540 -12.92 -4.78 -23.88
N LYS A 541 -12.05 -3.92 -23.34
CA LYS A 541 -11.43 -2.81 -24.05
C LYS A 541 -10.12 -3.18 -24.73
N ASN A 542 -9.48 -4.28 -24.32
CA ASN A 542 -8.19 -4.72 -24.82
C ASN A 542 -8.20 -6.20 -25.22
N PRO A 543 -8.51 -6.54 -26.48
CA PRO A 543 -8.56 -7.92 -26.97
C PRO A 543 -7.20 -8.64 -26.96
N ASN A 544 -6.10 -7.92 -26.85
CA ASN A 544 -4.77 -8.50 -26.76
C ASN A 544 -4.46 -9.05 -25.35
N LEU A 545 -5.17 -8.56 -24.34
CA LEU A 545 -5.00 -9.06 -22.97
C LEU A 545 -5.65 -10.44 -22.83
N LYS A 546 -4.91 -11.39 -22.29
CA LYS A 546 -5.37 -12.77 -22.04
C LYS A 546 -5.49 -12.99 -20.54
N GLN A 547 -6.61 -13.65 -20.16
CA GLN A 547 -6.91 -13.95 -18.76
C GLN A 547 -5.86 -14.91 -18.15
N ASN A 548 -5.66 -14.77 -16.85
CA ASN A 548 -4.81 -15.68 -16.09
C ASN A 548 -5.39 -17.11 -16.06
N PRO A 549 -4.55 -18.14 -16.03
CA PRO A 549 -5.01 -19.52 -15.95
C PRO A 549 -5.90 -19.76 -14.72
N GLY A 550 -7.02 -20.43 -14.92
CA GLY A 550 -7.99 -20.77 -13.88
C GLY A 550 -9.19 -19.81 -13.77
N TRP A 551 -9.16 -18.71 -14.54
CA TRP A 551 -10.24 -17.71 -14.58
C TRP A 551 -11.01 -17.70 -15.88
#